data_f112c289f36690d9830eb9c0bc54b2a0
#
_entry.id   f112c289f36690d9830eb9c0bc54b2a0
#
_cell.length_a   1.000
_cell.length_b   1.000
_cell.length_c   1.000
_cell.angle_alpha   90.00
_cell.angle_beta   90.00
_cell.angle_gamma   90.00
#
_symmetry.space_group_name_H-M   'P 1'
#
loop_
_entity.id
_entity.type
_entity.pdbx_description
1 polymer ?
#
loop_
_entity_poly.entity_id
_entity_poly.type
_entity_poly.pdbx_seq_one_letter_code
_entity_poly.pdbx_strand_id
1 'polypeptide(L)'
;IWNELALESSKRYGYEKMIGNVPHNYKPDDYNLKENGDIQSPEQQVVVPLKFWFNSSPGLALPLIALQYHDIEIHITLKPLSHLYVEIPEGSSNVTRVTDSNRYFSGSTLNIQPYLECNYIFLDNEERTFFSQNSIDYLIDQVTRTQFQELGNNNILDLKLQNPVKEIIWVLGRNDRYQHNNWLIYGDDNDNNDIEVEILKSAKLTFNGLDRIEEKEAPYFSLIQPYQHHTCIPKVGIYLYSFSLTPEKFQPTGSCNMSRINKVQLHLNTRTPQTSDYKYDCSVYTVNYNFLRITSGLAGVAFAC
;
A
#
# COMPACT_ATOMS: atom_id res chain seq x y z
N ILE A 1 1.10 -0.51 3.68
CA ILE A 1 2.22 -1.41 3.35
C ILE A 1 3.53 -0.62 3.37
N TRP A 2 3.74 0.36 2.48
CA TRP A 2 5.00 1.14 2.47
C TRP A 2 5.39 1.74 3.82
N ASN A 3 4.42 2.31 4.54
CA ASN A 3 4.67 2.85 5.88
C ASN A 3 4.99 1.77 6.93
N GLU A 4 4.59 0.52 6.73
CA GLU A 4 5.02 -0.59 7.60
C GLU A 4 6.51 -0.92 7.42
N LEU A 5 7.07 -0.65 6.26
CA LEU A 5 8.48 -0.90 5.92
C LEU A 5 9.37 0.32 6.19
N ALA A 6 8.91 1.51 5.82
CA ALA A 6 9.73 2.72 5.73
C ALA A 6 9.49 3.76 6.84
N LEU A 7 8.47 3.57 7.70
CA LEU A 7 8.19 4.52 8.78
C LEU A 7 8.92 4.10 10.06
N GLU A 8 9.76 5.00 10.59
CA GLU A 8 10.42 4.79 11.86
C GLU A 8 9.43 4.47 13.00
N SER A 9 9.76 3.50 13.83
CA SER A 9 8.91 3.06 14.95
C SER A 9 8.54 4.21 15.90
N SER A 10 9.45 5.18 16.07
CA SER A 10 9.24 6.39 16.88
C SER A 10 8.10 7.28 16.40
N LYS A 11 7.82 7.26 15.10
CA LYS A 11 6.79 8.09 14.44
C LYS A 11 5.46 7.34 14.25
N ARG A 12 5.46 6.02 14.44
CA ARG A 12 4.30 5.15 14.14
C ARG A 12 3.06 5.57 14.91
N TYR A 13 3.15 5.77 16.21
CA TYR A 13 2.00 6.17 17.04
C TYR A 13 1.36 7.50 16.58
N GLY A 14 2.20 8.50 16.29
CA GLY A 14 1.71 9.80 15.79
C GLY A 14 1.04 9.66 14.42
N TYR A 15 1.64 8.87 13.54
CA TYR A 15 1.09 8.58 12.23
C TYR A 15 -0.28 7.87 12.31
N GLU A 16 -0.40 6.84 13.14
CA GLU A 16 -1.65 6.11 13.34
C GLU A 16 -2.76 7.02 13.86
N LYS A 17 -2.46 7.90 14.81
CA LYS A 17 -3.41 8.92 15.25
C LYS A 17 -3.83 9.87 14.12
N MET A 18 -2.88 10.33 13.33
CA MET A 18 -3.13 11.29 12.25
C MET A 18 -4.05 10.71 11.18
N ILE A 19 -3.89 9.42 10.83
CA ILE A 19 -4.74 8.74 9.84
C ILE A 19 -6.03 8.15 10.42
N GLY A 20 -6.31 8.34 11.72
CA GLY A 20 -7.49 7.80 12.39
C GLY A 20 -7.42 6.30 12.73
N ASN A 21 -6.24 5.68 12.64
CA ASN A 21 -6.03 4.28 13.03
C ASN A 21 -5.81 4.18 14.55
N VAL A 22 -6.86 4.43 15.31
CA VAL A 22 -6.85 4.41 16.78
C VAL A 22 -7.84 3.38 17.30
N PRO A 23 -7.55 2.70 18.44
CA PRO A 23 -8.37 1.60 18.94
C PRO A 23 -9.85 1.91 19.06
N HIS A 24 -10.22 3.09 19.54
CA HIS A 24 -11.62 3.49 19.69
C HIS A 24 -12.41 3.54 18.36
N ASN A 25 -11.75 3.54 17.20
CA ASN A 25 -12.41 3.52 15.90
C ASN A 25 -12.69 2.09 15.39
N TYR A 26 -12.07 1.05 15.98
CA TYR A 26 -12.18 -0.30 15.44
C TYR A 26 -12.26 -1.44 16.47
N LYS A 27 -12.03 -1.16 17.77
CA LYS A 27 -12.15 -2.17 18.83
C LYS A 27 -13.39 -1.91 19.68
N PRO A 28 -14.28 -2.91 19.86
CA PRO A 28 -15.50 -2.76 20.67
C PRO A 28 -15.25 -2.31 22.11
N ASP A 29 -14.21 -2.84 22.73
CA ASP A 29 -13.93 -2.61 24.16
C ASP A 29 -13.41 -1.18 24.46
N ASP A 30 -12.98 -0.45 23.43
CA ASP A 30 -12.42 0.89 23.55
C ASP A 30 -13.47 2.00 23.26
N TYR A 31 -14.73 1.63 23.06
CA TYR A 31 -15.79 2.60 22.79
C TYR A 31 -16.25 3.31 24.06
N ASN A 32 -16.28 4.63 24.00
CA ASN A 32 -16.95 5.43 25.01
C ASN A 32 -18.47 5.24 24.86
N LEU A 33 -19.04 4.38 25.66
CA LEU A 33 -20.49 4.26 25.77
C LEU A 33 -21.04 5.53 26.47
N LYS A 34 -22.07 6.14 25.89
CA LYS A 34 -22.86 7.13 26.60
C LYS A 34 -23.65 6.43 27.73
N GLU A 35 -24.14 7.22 28.68
CA GLU A 35 -24.98 6.72 29.78
C GLU A 35 -26.24 5.96 29.30
N ASN A 36 -26.69 6.21 28.08
CA ASN A 36 -27.80 5.53 27.41
C ASN A 36 -27.37 4.29 26.57
N GLY A 37 -26.11 3.90 26.60
CA GLY A 37 -25.59 2.74 25.85
C GLY A 37 -25.18 3.02 24.40
N ASP A 38 -25.39 4.24 23.89
CA ASP A 38 -24.99 4.59 22.54
C ASP A 38 -23.47 4.73 22.42
N ILE A 39 -22.89 4.15 21.37
CA ILE A 39 -21.50 4.35 21.01
C ILE A 39 -21.36 5.67 20.26
N GLN A 40 -20.51 6.54 20.76
CA GLN A 40 -20.21 7.79 20.09
C GLN A 40 -18.73 7.89 19.73
N SER A 41 -18.43 7.82 18.44
CA SER A 41 -17.11 8.22 17.96
C SER A 41 -17.06 9.75 17.93
N PRO A 42 -16.08 10.40 18.56
CA PRO A 42 -15.92 11.84 18.47
C PRO A 42 -15.61 12.27 17.02
N GLU A 43 -16.10 13.44 16.63
CA GLU A 43 -15.68 14.05 15.37
C GLU A 43 -14.16 14.29 15.41
N GLN A 44 -13.47 13.83 14.39
CA GLN A 44 -12.03 14.00 14.29
C GLN A 44 -11.63 14.36 12.86
N GLN A 45 -10.62 15.20 12.76
CA GLN A 45 -9.95 15.46 11.50
C GLN A 45 -8.94 14.37 11.23
N VAL A 46 -9.02 13.75 10.06
CA VAL A 46 -8.08 12.73 9.59
C VAL A 46 -7.19 13.32 8.51
N VAL A 47 -5.88 13.19 8.69
CA VAL A 47 -4.89 13.69 7.73
C VAL A 47 -4.09 12.50 7.19
N VAL A 48 -4.18 12.28 5.88
CA VAL A 48 -3.49 11.16 5.21
C VAL A 48 -2.36 11.70 4.35
N PRO A 49 -1.08 11.52 4.73
CA PRO A 49 0.05 11.91 3.89
C PRO A 49 0.12 11.05 2.64
N LEU A 50 0.00 11.68 1.49
CA LEU A 50 0.16 11.00 0.20
C LEU A 50 1.65 10.80 -0.09
N LYS A 51 2.02 9.61 -0.57
CA LYS A 51 3.41 9.24 -0.87
C LYS A 51 3.61 9.17 -2.38
N PHE A 52 4.02 10.29 -2.94
CA PHE A 52 4.43 10.41 -4.33
C PHE A 52 5.94 10.67 -4.43
N TRP A 53 6.54 10.36 -5.55
CA TRP A 53 7.96 10.64 -5.81
C TRP A 53 8.26 12.15 -5.70
N PHE A 54 7.33 13.01 -6.16
CA PHE A 54 7.51 14.46 -6.22
C PHE A 54 7.34 15.17 -4.86
N ASN A 55 6.87 14.51 -3.82
CA ASN A 55 6.77 15.09 -2.46
C ASN A 55 7.76 14.50 -1.47
N SER A 56 8.68 13.66 -1.94
CA SER A 56 9.73 13.06 -1.09
C SER A 56 10.84 14.05 -0.73
N SER A 57 11.09 15.06 -1.59
CA SER A 57 12.09 16.12 -1.37
C SER A 57 11.68 17.38 -2.12
N PRO A 58 12.00 18.59 -1.59
CA PRO A 58 11.72 19.85 -2.29
C PRO A 58 12.32 19.92 -3.70
N GLY A 59 13.50 19.31 -3.91
CA GLY A 59 14.16 19.27 -5.24
C GLY A 59 13.47 18.40 -6.27
N LEU A 60 12.50 17.59 -5.87
CA LEU A 60 11.68 16.74 -6.73
C LEU A 60 10.30 17.32 -7.00
N ALA A 61 10.02 18.52 -6.51
CA ALA A 61 8.72 19.16 -6.70
C ALA A 61 8.38 19.25 -8.19
N LEU A 62 7.09 19.08 -8.51
CA LEU A 62 6.61 19.17 -9.90
C LEU A 62 6.83 20.58 -10.43
N PRO A 63 7.55 20.75 -11.56
CA PRO A 63 7.85 22.05 -12.14
C PRO A 63 6.66 22.58 -12.92
N LEU A 64 5.66 23.12 -12.24
CA LEU A 64 4.40 23.57 -12.83
C LEU A 64 4.60 24.58 -13.95
N ILE A 65 5.64 25.40 -13.86
CA ILE A 65 5.98 26.38 -14.89
C ILE A 65 6.44 25.75 -16.21
N ALA A 66 6.99 24.54 -16.13
CA ALA A 66 7.40 23.77 -17.31
C ALA A 66 6.26 22.93 -17.91
N LEU A 67 5.11 22.83 -17.19
CA LEU A 67 3.95 21.98 -17.55
C LEU A 67 2.79 22.86 -18.09
N GLN A 68 3.09 23.75 -19.05
CA GLN A 68 2.13 24.74 -19.54
C GLN A 68 0.94 24.14 -20.30
N TYR A 69 1.12 22.96 -20.90
CA TYR A 69 0.13 22.28 -21.73
C TYR A 69 -0.22 20.90 -21.18
N HIS A 70 0.06 20.66 -19.90
CA HIS A 70 -0.16 19.36 -19.26
C HIS A 70 -0.82 19.56 -17.90
N ASP A 71 -2.08 19.19 -17.78
CA ASP A 71 -2.81 19.25 -16.52
C ASP A 71 -2.37 18.13 -15.58
N ILE A 72 -2.33 18.44 -14.29
CA ILE A 72 -2.00 17.49 -13.23
C ILE A 72 -3.28 17.19 -12.46
N GLU A 73 -3.65 15.92 -12.46
CA GLU A 73 -4.83 15.44 -11.75
C GLU A 73 -4.45 14.41 -10.69
N ILE A 74 -5.08 14.49 -9.52
CA ILE A 74 -4.98 13.49 -8.46
C ILE A 74 -6.33 12.83 -8.30
N HIS A 75 -6.43 11.57 -8.70
CA HIS A 75 -7.64 10.78 -8.60
C HIS A 75 -7.68 10.05 -7.26
N ILE A 76 -8.70 10.32 -6.44
CA ILE A 76 -8.93 9.66 -5.16
C ILE A 76 -10.26 8.92 -5.22
N THR A 77 -10.21 7.61 -5.08
CA THR A 77 -11.40 6.76 -5.03
C THR A 77 -11.63 6.28 -3.60
N LEU A 78 -12.72 6.71 -3.01
CA LEU A 78 -13.14 6.24 -1.69
C LEU A 78 -13.91 4.93 -1.83
N LYS A 79 -13.81 4.08 -0.81
CA LYS A 79 -14.62 2.87 -0.71
C LYS A 79 -16.10 3.24 -0.49
N PRO A 80 -17.05 2.37 -0.91
CA PRO A 80 -18.47 2.56 -0.59
C PRO A 80 -18.68 2.67 0.93
N LEU A 81 -19.68 3.44 1.34
CA LEU A 81 -19.98 3.68 2.75
C LEU A 81 -20.14 2.37 3.53
N SER A 82 -20.81 1.38 2.97
CA SER A 82 -20.98 0.05 3.57
C SER A 82 -19.67 -0.70 3.85
N HIS A 83 -18.54 -0.23 3.33
CA HIS A 83 -17.22 -0.78 3.59
C HIS A 83 -16.41 0.05 4.60
N LEU A 84 -16.93 1.20 5.04
CA LEU A 84 -16.19 2.15 5.88
C LEU A 84 -16.57 2.02 7.37
N TYR A 85 -17.65 1.31 7.70
CA TYR A 85 -18.04 1.08 9.06
C TYR A 85 -18.68 -0.31 9.24
N VAL A 86 -18.70 -0.75 10.47
CA VAL A 86 -19.30 -2.01 10.91
C VAL A 86 -20.25 -1.74 12.05
N GLU A 87 -21.17 -2.65 12.29
CA GLU A 87 -22.09 -2.60 13.44
C GLU A 87 -21.69 -3.63 14.48
N ILE A 88 -21.91 -3.27 15.72
CA ILE A 88 -21.80 -4.18 16.85
C ILE A 88 -23.21 -4.33 17.43
N PRO A 89 -23.87 -5.48 17.21
CA PRO A 89 -25.21 -5.71 17.77
C PRO A 89 -25.21 -5.62 19.30
N GLU A 90 -26.27 -5.06 19.87
CA GLU A 90 -26.43 -4.94 21.30
C GLU A 90 -26.26 -6.32 21.99
N GLY A 91 -25.41 -6.39 23.02
CA GLY A 91 -25.09 -7.62 23.73
C GLY A 91 -24.14 -8.58 23.01
N SER A 92 -23.57 -8.19 21.88
CA SER A 92 -22.59 -8.97 21.13
C SER A 92 -21.22 -8.27 21.15
N SER A 93 -20.16 -9.07 21.26
CA SER A 93 -18.78 -8.61 20.98
C SER A 93 -18.39 -8.79 19.50
N ASN A 94 -19.27 -9.40 18.70
CA ASN A 94 -18.98 -9.68 17.32
C ASN A 94 -19.30 -8.48 16.42
N VAL A 95 -18.33 -8.12 15.60
CA VAL A 95 -18.46 -7.09 14.58
C VAL A 95 -19.21 -7.67 13.39
N THR A 96 -20.24 -6.98 12.91
CA THR A 96 -21.00 -7.35 11.72
C THR A 96 -20.89 -6.27 10.66
N ARG A 97 -20.75 -6.70 9.43
CA ARG A 97 -20.76 -5.77 8.29
C ARG A 97 -22.16 -5.19 8.09
N VAL A 98 -22.22 -3.91 7.83
CA VAL A 98 -23.48 -3.27 7.44
C VAL A 98 -23.88 -3.71 6.03
N THR A 99 -25.06 -4.29 5.93
CA THR A 99 -25.72 -4.61 4.65
C THR A 99 -26.84 -3.62 4.38
N ASP A 100 -27.34 -3.56 3.16
CA ASP A 100 -28.46 -2.67 2.82
C ASP A 100 -29.75 -2.99 3.60
N SER A 101 -29.85 -4.21 4.14
CA SER A 101 -31.02 -4.68 4.92
C SER A 101 -30.99 -4.25 6.38
N ASN A 102 -29.80 -3.95 6.95
CA ASN A 102 -29.63 -3.54 8.36
C ASN A 102 -29.14 -2.10 8.51
N ARG A 103 -29.43 -1.23 7.55
CA ARG A 103 -29.06 0.18 7.59
C ARG A 103 -29.78 0.94 8.69
N TYR A 104 -29.05 1.33 9.73
CA TYR A 104 -29.55 2.30 10.72
C TYR A 104 -29.59 3.75 10.18
N PHE A 105 -28.81 4.06 9.15
CA PHE A 105 -28.76 5.39 8.53
C PHE A 105 -29.51 5.40 7.21
N SER A 106 -30.83 5.29 7.25
CA SER A 106 -31.65 5.53 6.06
C SER A 106 -31.55 7.01 5.67
N GLY A 107 -30.94 7.29 4.54
CA GLY A 107 -30.83 8.63 3.99
C GLY A 107 -29.56 9.42 4.35
N SER A 108 -28.63 8.85 5.11
CA SER A 108 -27.36 9.51 5.43
C SER A 108 -26.36 9.31 4.30
N THR A 109 -26.05 10.36 3.59
CA THR A 109 -24.86 10.43 2.76
C THR A 109 -23.68 10.73 3.67
N LEU A 110 -22.57 10.02 3.48
CA LEU A 110 -21.32 10.34 4.17
C LEU A 110 -20.89 11.76 3.77
N ASN A 111 -21.05 12.70 4.68
CA ASN A 111 -20.66 14.10 4.44
C ASN A 111 -19.17 14.27 4.74
N ILE A 112 -18.32 13.76 3.85
CA ILE A 112 -16.89 14.02 3.89
C ILE A 112 -16.63 15.24 3.01
N GLN A 113 -15.96 16.24 3.56
CA GLN A 113 -15.45 17.39 2.82
C GLN A 113 -13.92 17.23 2.69
N PRO A 114 -13.45 16.39 1.78
CA PRO A 114 -12.02 16.19 1.60
C PRO A 114 -11.42 17.41 0.91
N TYR A 115 -10.25 17.81 1.38
CA TYR A 115 -9.45 18.84 0.72
C TYR A 115 -8.00 18.38 0.64
N LEU A 116 -7.27 18.93 -0.32
CA LEU A 116 -5.86 18.61 -0.52
C LEU A 116 -5.02 19.81 -0.06
N GLU A 117 -4.09 19.55 0.86
CA GLU A 117 -3.07 20.51 1.25
C GLU A 117 -1.83 20.32 0.38
N CYS A 118 -1.40 21.40 -0.28
CA CYS A 118 -0.24 21.42 -1.14
C CYS A 118 0.74 22.50 -0.71
N ASN A 119 2.03 22.17 -0.71
CA ASN A 119 3.10 23.15 -0.53
C ASN A 119 3.59 23.64 -1.90
N TYR A 120 3.51 24.93 -2.14
CA TYR A 120 4.01 25.56 -3.35
C TYR A 120 5.38 26.18 -3.09
N ILE A 121 6.33 25.91 -3.97
CA ILE A 121 7.67 26.48 -3.95
C ILE A 121 7.73 27.58 -5.02
N PHE A 122 7.96 28.81 -4.58
CA PHE A 122 8.06 29.96 -5.46
C PHE A 122 9.51 30.11 -5.94
N LEU A 123 9.67 30.29 -7.24
CA LEU A 123 10.95 30.40 -7.92
C LEU A 123 11.24 31.88 -8.25
N ASP A 124 12.52 32.25 -8.28
CA ASP A 124 12.96 33.55 -8.80
C ASP A 124 12.87 33.62 -10.34
N ASN A 125 13.23 34.75 -10.93
CA ASN A 125 13.09 34.96 -12.37
C ASN A 125 14.09 34.12 -13.19
N GLU A 126 15.27 33.87 -12.67
CA GLU A 126 16.29 33.07 -13.35
C GLU A 126 15.90 31.59 -13.37
N GLU A 127 15.47 31.09 -12.23
CA GLU A 127 14.96 29.73 -12.08
C GLU A 127 13.72 29.49 -12.97
N ARG A 128 12.76 30.45 -12.97
CA ARG A 128 11.57 30.38 -13.82
C ARG A 128 11.94 30.29 -15.30
N THR A 129 12.90 31.09 -15.73
CA THR A 129 13.39 31.07 -17.11
C THR A 129 14.05 29.73 -17.42
N PHE A 130 14.86 29.22 -16.50
CA PHE A 130 15.51 27.91 -16.67
C PHE A 130 14.49 26.80 -16.85
N PHE A 131 13.50 26.68 -15.95
CA PHE A 131 12.46 25.64 -16.01
C PHE A 131 11.55 25.76 -17.23
N SER A 132 11.30 26.98 -17.74
CA SER A 132 10.42 27.19 -18.89
C SER A 132 11.11 26.89 -20.24
N GLN A 133 12.44 27.03 -20.31
CA GLN A 133 13.18 26.93 -21.58
C GLN A 133 13.91 25.61 -21.78
N ASN A 134 14.24 24.91 -20.70
CA ASN A 134 15.02 23.67 -20.77
C ASN A 134 14.15 22.43 -20.69
N SER A 135 14.61 21.36 -21.35
CA SER A 135 14.07 20.02 -21.12
C SER A 135 14.59 19.50 -19.79
N ILE A 136 13.70 18.89 -19.02
CA ILE A 136 13.98 18.41 -17.66
C ILE A 136 13.64 16.93 -17.60
N ASP A 137 14.56 16.14 -17.07
CA ASP A 137 14.38 14.72 -16.83
C ASP A 137 14.41 14.45 -15.32
N TYR A 138 13.32 13.89 -14.79
CA TYR A 138 13.24 13.39 -13.41
C TYR A 138 13.36 11.88 -13.41
N LEU A 139 14.24 11.35 -12.57
CA LEU A 139 14.17 9.94 -12.20
C LEU A 139 13.00 9.78 -11.23
N ILE A 140 12.06 8.91 -11.56
CA ILE A 140 10.85 8.70 -10.79
C ILE A 140 10.71 7.25 -10.35
N ASP A 141 10.05 7.06 -9.21
CA ASP A 141 9.57 5.75 -8.77
C ASP A 141 8.13 5.56 -9.25
N GLN A 142 7.88 4.42 -9.87
CA GLN A 142 6.54 3.98 -10.23
C GLN A 142 6.19 2.73 -9.43
N VAL A 143 4.93 2.65 -9.00
CA VAL A 143 4.41 1.48 -8.28
C VAL A 143 3.34 0.83 -9.15
N THR A 144 3.54 -0.46 -9.44
CA THR A 144 2.55 -1.27 -10.14
C THR A 144 1.96 -2.29 -9.18
N ARG A 145 0.65 -2.50 -9.24
CA ARG A 145 -0.06 -3.51 -8.45
C ARG A 145 -0.68 -4.56 -9.35
N THR A 146 -0.40 -5.82 -9.05
CA THR A 146 -1.09 -6.98 -9.64
C THR A 146 -1.79 -7.75 -8.54
N GLN A 147 -3.04 -8.13 -8.75
CA GLN A 147 -3.84 -8.85 -7.76
C GLN A 147 -4.18 -10.24 -8.26
N PHE A 148 -4.03 -11.22 -7.38
CA PHE A 148 -4.41 -12.62 -7.59
C PHE A 148 -5.41 -12.99 -6.51
N GLN A 149 -6.52 -13.59 -6.91
CA GLN A 149 -7.62 -13.93 -6.01
C GLN A 149 -7.69 -15.43 -5.81
N GLU A 150 -8.26 -15.83 -4.68
CA GLU A 150 -8.60 -17.22 -4.36
C GLU A 150 -7.43 -18.20 -4.51
N LEU A 151 -6.33 -17.90 -3.85
CA LEU A 151 -5.14 -18.75 -3.88
C LEU A 151 -5.41 -20.15 -3.30
N GLY A 152 -4.88 -21.16 -3.96
CA GLY A 152 -4.76 -22.51 -3.43
C GLY A 152 -3.53 -22.67 -2.52
N ASN A 153 -3.15 -23.91 -2.18
CA ASN A 153 -1.98 -24.17 -1.34
C ASN A 153 -0.66 -23.94 -2.10
N ASN A 154 -0.61 -24.30 -3.39
CA ASN A 154 0.55 -24.10 -4.25
C ASN A 154 0.16 -23.24 -5.43
N ASN A 155 0.76 -22.09 -5.55
CA ASN A 155 0.42 -21.10 -6.56
C ASN A 155 1.66 -20.71 -7.36
N ILE A 156 1.46 -20.51 -8.66
CA ILE A 156 2.46 -19.95 -9.57
C ILE A 156 1.87 -18.68 -10.15
N LEU A 157 2.40 -17.55 -9.72
CA LEU A 157 1.93 -16.22 -10.12
C LEU A 157 2.81 -15.69 -11.24
N ASP A 158 2.26 -15.52 -12.43
CA ASP A 158 2.95 -14.90 -13.55
C ASP A 158 2.92 -13.37 -13.37
N LEU A 159 4.08 -12.78 -13.17
CA LEU A 159 4.24 -11.35 -12.97
C LEU A 159 4.64 -10.69 -14.31
N LYS A 160 3.78 -9.80 -14.80
CA LYS A 160 4.09 -8.98 -15.99
C LYS A 160 4.84 -7.74 -15.53
N LEU A 161 6.16 -7.85 -15.42
CA LEU A 161 7.03 -6.78 -14.94
C LEU A 161 7.78 -6.13 -16.11
N GLN A 162 7.96 -4.83 -16.00
CA GLN A 162 8.71 -4.02 -16.96
C GLN A 162 9.61 -3.05 -16.20
N ASN A 163 10.51 -2.39 -16.91
CA ASN A 163 11.42 -1.40 -16.36
C ASN A 163 12.42 -1.95 -15.32
N PRO A 164 13.37 -1.16 -14.85
CA PRO A 164 14.27 -1.54 -13.77
C PRO A 164 13.52 -1.59 -12.42
N VAL A 165 13.24 -2.78 -11.93
CA VAL A 165 12.53 -3.01 -10.66
C VAL A 165 13.52 -2.96 -9.49
N LYS A 166 13.19 -2.17 -8.48
CA LYS A 166 13.95 -2.06 -7.22
C LYS A 166 13.64 -3.22 -6.30
N GLU A 167 12.35 -3.53 -6.17
CA GLU A 167 11.85 -4.55 -5.25
C GLU A 167 10.47 -5.05 -5.66
N ILE A 168 10.16 -6.23 -5.18
CA ILE A 168 8.84 -6.84 -5.28
C ILE A 168 8.34 -7.03 -3.84
N ILE A 169 7.17 -6.47 -3.53
CA ILE A 169 6.50 -6.61 -2.24
C ILE A 169 5.20 -7.35 -2.50
N TRP A 170 4.92 -8.40 -1.76
CA TRP A 170 3.64 -9.06 -1.86
C TRP A 170 2.98 -9.21 -0.50
N VAL A 171 1.67 -9.18 -0.52
CA VAL A 171 0.85 -9.20 0.68
C VAL A 171 -0.20 -10.27 0.51
N LEU A 172 -0.26 -11.15 1.47
CA LEU A 172 -1.29 -12.17 1.58
C LEU A 172 -2.32 -11.72 2.61
N GLY A 173 -3.56 -12.08 2.41
CA GLY A 173 -4.61 -11.79 3.36
C GLY A 173 -5.90 -12.52 3.02
N ARG A 174 -6.78 -12.66 4.00
CA ARG A 174 -8.11 -13.21 3.83
C ARG A 174 -8.93 -12.32 2.89
N ASN A 175 -9.75 -12.93 2.04
CA ASN A 175 -10.64 -12.20 1.13
C ASN A 175 -11.86 -11.59 1.85
N ASP A 176 -12.22 -12.11 3.04
CA ASP A 176 -13.34 -11.64 3.87
C ASP A 176 -12.96 -10.61 4.94
N ARG A 177 -11.66 -10.25 5.06
CA ARG A 177 -11.14 -9.34 6.10
C ARG A 177 -11.90 -8.01 6.23
N TYR A 178 -12.48 -7.51 5.13
CA TYR A 178 -13.27 -6.29 5.15
C TYR A 178 -14.62 -6.46 5.86
N GLN A 179 -15.14 -7.68 5.96
CA GLN A 179 -16.38 -7.99 6.69
C GLN A 179 -16.20 -7.85 8.21
N HIS A 180 -14.97 -8.02 8.68
CA HIS A 180 -14.57 -7.94 10.08
C HIS A 180 -13.83 -6.64 10.42
N ASN A 181 -13.82 -5.66 9.53
CA ASN A 181 -13.06 -4.41 9.67
C ASN A 181 -11.53 -4.59 9.81
N ASN A 182 -10.99 -5.73 9.38
CA ASN A 182 -9.59 -6.10 9.52
C ASN A 182 -8.73 -5.60 8.34
N TRP A 183 -8.82 -4.31 8.03
CA TRP A 183 -8.16 -3.73 6.86
C TRP A 183 -6.64 -3.76 6.90
N LEU A 184 -6.05 -3.73 8.10
CA LEU A 184 -4.61 -3.67 8.32
C LEU A 184 -4.03 -5.01 8.81
N ILE A 185 -4.82 -6.06 8.86
CA ILE A 185 -4.41 -7.42 9.18
C ILE A 185 -4.13 -8.16 7.88
N TYR A 186 -2.91 -8.65 7.73
CA TYR A 186 -2.43 -9.34 6.54
C TYR A 186 -2.10 -10.82 6.81
N GLY A 187 -2.23 -11.27 8.04
CA GLY A 187 -2.13 -12.66 8.42
C GLY A 187 -3.47 -13.39 8.39
N ASP A 188 -3.45 -14.65 8.79
CA ASP A 188 -4.64 -15.41 9.14
C ASP A 188 -4.96 -15.14 10.61
N ASP A 189 -6.19 -14.76 10.87
CA ASP A 189 -6.68 -14.47 12.22
C ASP A 189 -7.05 -15.80 12.90
N ASN A 190 -6.47 -16.08 14.04
CA ASN A 190 -6.83 -17.26 14.79
C ASN A 190 -7.91 -16.82 15.80
N ASP A 191 -9.16 -17.13 15.52
CA ASP A 191 -10.40 -16.69 16.19
C ASP A 191 -10.40 -16.68 17.75
N ASN A 192 -9.31 -17.11 18.37
CA ASN A 192 -9.24 -17.25 19.84
C ASN A 192 -8.07 -16.55 20.55
N ASN A 193 -7.11 -15.93 19.86
CA ASN A 193 -5.87 -15.49 20.54
C ASN A 193 -5.25 -14.16 20.11
N ASP A 194 -5.86 -13.32 19.30
CA ASP A 194 -5.24 -12.08 18.77
C ASP A 194 -3.85 -12.30 18.11
N ILE A 195 -3.49 -13.54 17.78
CA ILE A 195 -2.21 -13.88 17.19
C ILE A 195 -2.39 -14.01 15.68
N GLU A 196 -1.86 -13.05 14.95
CA GLU A 196 -1.78 -13.13 13.49
C GLU A 196 -0.87 -14.30 13.08
N VAL A 197 -1.43 -15.24 12.32
CA VAL A 197 -0.70 -16.39 11.81
C VAL A 197 -0.21 -16.11 10.39
N GLU A 198 1.05 -16.45 10.13
CA GLU A 198 1.64 -16.28 8.81
C GLU A 198 1.01 -17.22 7.79
N ILE A 199 0.45 -16.66 6.71
CA ILE A 199 -0.22 -17.42 5.64
C ILE A 199 0.80 -18.13 4.75
N LEU A 200 1.91 -17.49 4.46
CA LEU A 200 2.99 -18.04 3.63
C LEU A 200 3.76 -19.10 4.41
N LYS A 201 4.05 -20.23 3.78
CA LYS A 201 5.01 -21.23 4.26
C LYS A 201 6.37 -21.03 3.62
N SER A 202 6.39 -20.99 2.30
CA SER A 202 7.60 -20.81 1.51
C SER A 202 7.30 -20.08 0.20
N ALA A 203 8.32 -19.47 -0.36
CA ALA A 203 8.25 -18.88 -1.68
C ALA A 203 9.56 -19.04 -2.45
N LYS A 204 9.48 -18.97 -3.78
CA LYS A 204 10.62 -18.83 -4.67
C LYS A 204 10.31 -17.92 -5.85
N LEU A 205 11.34 -17.30 -6.39
CA LEU A 205 11.25 -16.44 -7.56
C LEU A 205 12.03 -17.06 -8.71
N THR A 206 11.40 -17.20 -9.88
CA THR A 206 12.05 -17.75 -11.08
C THR A 206 12.02 -16.76 -12.23
N PHE A 207 13.12 -16.73 -12.99
CA PHE A 207 13.28 -15.96 -14.21
C PHE A 207 13.52 -16.89 -15.38
N ASN A 208 12.63 -16.85 -16.38
CA ASN A 208 12.69 -17.72 -17.56
C ASN A 208 12.85 -19.22 -17.20
N GLY A 209 12.23 -19.65 -16.10
CA GLY A 209 12.27 -21.04 -15.62
C GLY A 209 13.48 -21.40 -14.76
N LEU A 210 14.42 -20.47 -14.56
CA LEU A 210 15.56 -20.67 -13.66
C LEU A 210 15.31 -19.97 -12.31
N ASP A 211 15.71 -20.61 -11.23
CA ASP A 211 15.55 -20.05 -9.90
C ASP A 211 16.45 -18.81 -9.74
N ARG A 212 15.82 -17.62 -9.59
CA ARG A 212 16.52 -16.40 -9.18
C ARG A 212 16.86 -16.45 -7.70
N ILE A 213 15.93 -16.98 -6.92
CA ILE A 213 16.12 -17.39 -5.55
C ILE A 213 15.43 -18.75 -5.38
N GLU A 214 16.15 -19.68 -4.82
CA GLU A 214 15.61 -20.99 -4.45
C GLU A 214 14.52 -20.87 -3.40
N GLU A 215 13.75 -21.91 -3.19
CA GLU A 215 12.70 -21.93 -2.20
C GLU A 215 13.23 -21.60 -0.80
N LYS A 216 12.66 -20.56 -0.19
CA LYS A 216 12.95 -20.11 1.18
C LYS A 216 11.66 -20.08 1.97
N GLU A 217 11.76 -20.31 3.26
CA GLU A 217 10.66 -20.18 4.20
C GLU A 217 10.22 -18.70 4.35
N ALA A 218 8.99 -18.49 4.79
CA ALA A 218 8.38 -17.18 4.94
C ALA A 218 9.23 -16.16 5.73
N PRO A 219 9.89 -16.51 6.86
CA PRO A 219 10.74 -15.58 7.60
C PRO A 219 11.88 -14.96 6.80
N TYR A 220 12.33 -15.61 5.74
CA TYR A 220 13.32 -15.00 4.87
C TYR A 220 12.79 -13.74 4.20
N PHE A 221 11.53 -13.73 3.78
CA PHE A 221 10.91 -12.62 3.07
C PHE A 221 10.23 -11.62 4.00
N SER A 222 9.79 -12.05 5.19
CA SER A 222 9.09 -11.19 6.15
C SER A 222 10.02 -10.56 7.19
N LEU A 223 11.18 -11.17 7.48
CA LEU A 223 12.11 -10.69 8.51
C LEU A 223 13.48 -10.33 7.93
N ILE A 224 14.15 -11.27 7.22
CA ILE A 224 15.54 -11.08 6.78
C ILE A 224 15.63 -10.00 5.70
N GLN A 225 14.81 -10.07 4.67
CA GLN A 225 14.82 -9.08 3.59
C GLN A 225 14.46 -7.66 4.09
N PRO A 226 13.41 -7.46 4.93
CA PRO A 226 13.15 -6.15 5.51
C PRO A 226 14.30 -5.66 6.40
N TYR A 227 14.86 -6.53 7.24
CA TYR A 227 15.98 -6.16 8.11
C TYR A 227 17.20 -5.66 7.33
N GLN A 228 17.48 -6.25 6.17
CA GLN A 228 18.63 -5.89 5.34
C GLN A 228 18.42 -4.63 4.49
N HIS A 229 17.18 -4.36 4.07
CA HIS A 229 16.90 -3.39 3.01
C HIS A 229 16.00 -2.23 3.45
N HIS A 230 15.24 -2.37 4.55
CA HIS A 230 14.25 -1.40 5.00
C HIS A 230 14.53 -0.88 6.41
N THR A 231 13.87 0.23 6.75
CA THR A 231 13.99 0.87 8.06
C THR A 231 13.29 0.07 9.15
N CYS A 232 12.18 -0.60 8.81
CA CYS A 232 11.38 -1.36 9.77
C CYS A 232 11.06 -2.76 9.25
N ILE A 233 10.86 -3.69 10.19
CA ILE A 233 10.28 -5.01 9.91
C ILE A 233 8.76 -4.85 9.93
N PRO A 234 8.05 -5.26 8.86
CA PRO A 234 6.61 -5.10 8.76
C PRO A 234 5.85 -6.09 9.65
N LYS A 235 4.53 -5.86 9.76
CA LYS A 235 3.62 -6.84 10.37
C LYS A 235 3.57 -8.13 9.57
N VAL A 236 3.06 -9.20 10.20
CA VAL A 236 2.81 -10.51 9.58
C VAL A 236 2.01 -10.35 8.27
N GLY A 237 2.33 -11.18 7.27
CA GLY A 237 1.63 -11.21 5.98
C GLY A 237 2.14 -10.23 4.93
N ILE A 238 3.19 -9.46 5.24
CA ILE A 238 3.89 -8.60 4.28
C ILE A 238 5.26 -9.21 4.01
N TYR A 239 5.55 -9.47 2.75
CA TYR A 239 6.75 -10.12 2.27
C TYR A 239 7.40 -9.29 1.19
N LEU A 240 8.72 -9.35 1.09
CA LEU A 240 9.44 -8.64 0.05
C LEU A 240 10.68 -9.38 -0.43
N TYR A 241 11.11 -9.04 -1.65
CA TYR A 241 12.41 -9.37 -2.20
C TYR A 241 12.99 -8.14 -2.90
N SER A 242 14.13 -7.68 -2.42
CA SER A 242 14.80 -6.48 -2.95
C SER A 242 15.93 -6.82 -3.91
N PHE A 243 15.99 -6.09 -5.03
CA PHE A 243 17.11 -6.06 -5.96
C PHE A 243 18.05 -4.87 -5.68
N SER A 244 17.60 -3.94 -4.83
CA SER A 244 18.30 -2.74 -4.40
C SER A 244 18.88 -2.95 -3.01
N LEU A 245 20.00 -2.33 -2.71
CA LEU A 245 20.58 -2.37 -1.36
C LEU A 245 19.74 -1.55 -0.37
N THR A 246 19.26 -0.39 -0.79
CA THR A 246 18.44 0.51 0.04
C THR A 246 17.31 1.11 -0.81
N PRO A 247 16.19 0.37 -0.99
CA PRO A 247 15.12 0.79 -1.91
C PRO A 247 14.38 2.05 -1.45
N GLU A 248 14.45 2.40 -0.18
CA GLU A 248 13.83 3.60 0.38
C GLU A 248 14.53 4.91 -0.04
N LYS A 249 15.80 4.83 -0.42
CA LYS A 249 16.54 6.02 -0.83
C LYS A 249 16.21 6.41 -2.26
N PHE A 250 16.15 7.71 -2.50
CA PHE A 250 15.94 8.26 -3.85
C PHE A 250 17.12 7.92 -4.77
N GLN A 251 18.36 8.00 -4.25
CA GLN A 251 19.55 7.63 -5.03
C GLN A 251 19.50 6.13 -5.35
N PRO A 252 19.55 5.73 -6.63
CA PRO A 252 19.55 4.32 -7.03
C PRO A 252 20.71 3.54 -6.41
N THR A 253 20.37 2.40 -5.79
CA THR A 253 21.35 1.49 -5.16
C THR A 253 21.27 0.08 -5.71
N GLY A 254 20.65 -0.11 -6.87
CA GLY A 254 20.49 -1.36 -7.58
C GLY A 254 19.07 -1.54 -8.11
N SER A 255 18.96 -2.35 -9.14
CA SER A 255 17.69 -2.74 -9.74
C SER A 255 17.89 -3.94 -10.66
N CYS A 256 16.81 -4.63 -10.99
CA CYS A 256 16.78 -5.68 -12.00
C CYS A 256 15.95 -5.21 -13.19
N ASN A 257 16.55 -5.16 -14.38
CA ASN A 257 15.81 -4.76 -15.59
C ASN A 257 14.89 -5.87 -16.07
N MET A 258 13.63 -5.79 -15.67
CA MET A 258 12.59 -6.77 -15.98
C MET A 258 12.15 -6.74 -17.44
N SER A 259 12.37 -5.65 -18.18
CA SER A 259 12.05 -5.58 -19.61
C SER A 259 12.88 -6.56 -20.46
N ARG A 260 13.96 -7.11 -19.92
CA ARG A 260 14.80 -8.12 -20.57
C ARG A 260 14.49 -9.56 -20.15
N ILE A 261 13.50 -9.76 -19.28
CA ILE A 261 13.14 -11.07 -18.73
C ILE A 261 11.73 -11.39 -19.23
N ASN A 262 11.62 -12.41 -20.08
CA ASN A 262 10.35 -12.74 -20.73
C ASN A 262 9.33 -13.32 -19.76
N LYS A 263 9.79 -14.04 -18.73
CA LYS A 263 8.89 -14.71 -17.79
C LYS A 263 9.42 -14.56 -16.36
N VAL A 264 8.64 -13.90 -15.54
CA VAL A 264 8.90 -13.76 -14.09
C VAL A 264 7.78 -14.47 -13.36
N GLN A 265 8.11 -15.42 -12.51
CA GLN A 265 7.13 -16.18 -11.74
C GLN A 265 7.46 -16.15 -10.25
N LEU A 266 6.47 -15.81 -9.45
CA LEU A 266 6.51 -15.96 -8.01
C LEU A 266 5.73 -17.21 -7.62
N HIS A 267 6.44 -18.17 -7.07
CA HIS A 267 5.85 -19.41 -6.56
C HIS A 267 5.59 -19.24 -5.08
N LEU A 268 4.37 -19.50 -4.64
CA LEU A 268 3.94 -19.37 -3.26
C LEU A 268 3.35 -20.69 -2.76
N ASN A 269 3.88 -21.19 -1.66
CA ASN A 269 3.29 -22.27 -0.89
C ASN A 269 2.63 -21.68 0.35
N THR A 270 1.30 -21.76 0.42
CA THR A 270 0.51 -21.16 1.49
C THR A 270 -0.08 -22.21 2.43
N ARG A 271 -0.51 -21.79 3.60
CA ARG A 271 -1.32 -22.60 4.48
C ARG A 271 -2.71 -22.82 3.86
N THR A 272 -3.37 -23.88 4.28
CA THR A 272 -4.79 -24.08 3.96
C THR A 272 -5.62 -23.19 4.88
N PRO A 273 -6.66 -22.47 4.37
CA PRO A 273 -7.59 -21.76 5.22
C PRO A 273 -8.18 -22.69 6.30
N GLN A 274 -8.42 -22.16 7.49
CA GLN A 274 -8.94 -22.95 8.62
C GLN A 274 -10.39 -23.40 8.40
N THR A 275 -11.17 -22.59 7.67
CA THR A 275 -12.55 -22.90 7.29
C THR A 275 -12.72 -22.77 5.78
N SER A 276 -13.85 -23.26 5.26
CA SER A 276 -14.21 -23.13 3.83
C SER A 276 -14.75 -21.74 3.47
N ASP A 277 -15.00 -20.89 4.45
CA ASP A 277 -15.78 -19.66 4.30
C ASP A 277 -14.96 -18.53 3.68
N TYR A 278 -13.63 -18.64 3.73
CA TYR A 278 -12.73 -17.66 3.13
C TYR A 278 -11.59 -18.32 2.35
N LYS A 279 -10.96 -17.53 1.53
CA LYS A 279 -9.75 -17.89 0.79
C LYS A 279 -8.71 -16.77 0.95
N TYR A 280 -7.50 -17.02 0.49
CA TYR A 280 -6.45 -16.02 0.51
C TYR A 280 -6.36 -15.32 -0.85
N ASP A 281 -6.17 -14.01 -0.78
CA ASP A 281 -5.83 -13.17 -1.92
C ASP A 281 -4.38 -12.69 -1.79
N CYS A 282 -3.71 -12.51 -2.94
CA CYS A 282 -2.38 -11.94 -3.01
C CYS A 282 -2.41 -10.63 -3.80
N SER A 283 -1.84 -9.59 -3.23
CA SER A 283 -1.52 -8.36 -3.96
C SER A 283 0.00 -8.24 -4.08
N VAL A 284 0.50 -8.20 -5.30
CA VAL A 284 1.93 -8.01 -5.60
C VAL A 284 2.14 -6.56 -6.04
N TYR A 285 3.03 -5.87 -5.35
CA TYR A 285 3.46 -4.52 -5.67
C TYR A 285 4.89 -4.55 -6.16
N THR A 286 5.18 -3.83 -7.22
CA THR A 286 6.53 -3.66 -7.71
C THR A 286 6.87 -2.18 -7.76
N VAL A 287 8.03 -1.85 -7.25
CA VAL A 287 8.57 -0.49 -7.32
C VAL A 287 9.67 -0.49 -8.37
N ASN A 288 9.48 0.30 -9.40
CA ASN A 288 10.43 0.39 -10.51
C ASN A 288 10.82 1.83 -10.80
N TYR A 289 12.01 2.01 -11.39
CA TYR A 289 12.46 3.29 -11.90
C TYR A 289 11.86 3.57 -13.27
N ASN A 290 11.57 4.85 -13.52
CA ASN A 290 11.32 5.39 -14.83
C ASN A 290 11.85 6.83 -14.90
N PHE A 291 11.85 7.43 -16.09
CA PHE A 291 12.18 8.83 -16.28
C PHE A 291 10.91 9.58 -16.73
N LEU A 292 10.63 10.67 -16.03
CA LEU A 292 9.64 11.65 -16.48
C LEU A 292 10.38 12.75 -17.22
N ARG A 293 10.13 12.85 -18.52
CA ARG A 293 10.69 13.90 -19.37
C ARG A 293 9.67 15.00 -19.56
N ILE A 294 10.10 16.24 -19.31
CA ILE A 294 9.29 17.43 -19.50
C ILE A 294 9.99 18.27 -20.56
N THR A 295 9.31 18.51 -21.66
CA THR A 295 9.83 19.31 -22.77
C THR A 295 8.69 20.03 -23.49
N SER A 296 8.93 21.27 -23.89
CA SER A 296 7.97 22.08 -24.65
C SER A 296 6.58 22.18 -24.01
N GLY A 297 6.52 22.24 -22.69
CA GLY A 297 5.25 22.35 -21.93
C GLY A 297 4.50 21.05 -21.69
N LEU A 298 5.03 19.91 -22.12
CA LEU A 298 4.42 18.58 -21.99
C LEU A 298 5.30 17.65 -21.17
N ALA A 299 4.67 16.74 -20.45
CA ALA A 299 5.35 15.67 -19.71
C ALA A 299 5.01 14.30 -20.28
N GLY A 300 6.00 13.40 -20.28
CA GLY A 300 5.81 12.01 -20.66
C GLY A 300 6.83 11.11 -20.01
N VAL A 301 6.45 9.85 -19.74
CA VAL A 301 7.39 8.85 -19.26
C VAL A 301 8.26 8.36 -20.43
N ALA A 302 9.56 8.24 -20.19
CA ALA A 302 10.51 7.84 -21.24
C ALA A 302 10.32 6.36 -21.64
N PHE A 303 9.91 5.52 -20.67
CA PHE A 303 9.64 4.11 -20.91
C PHE A 303 8.15 3.86 -20.67
N ALA A 304 7.41 3.61 -21.76
CA ALA A 304 6.00 3.22 -21.67
C ALA A 304 5.87 1.83 -21.03
N CYS A 305 4.89 1.68 -20.17
CA CYS A 305 4.54 0.40 -19.53
C CYS A 305 3.46 -0.31 -20.34
#